data_c7576b818d283a6cf1f5a65e954069d3
#
_entry.id   c7576b818d283a6cf1f5a65e954069d3
#
_cell.length_a   1.000
_cell.length_b   1.000
_cell.length_c   1.000
_cell.angle_alpha   90.00
_cell.angle_beta   90.00
_cell.angle_gamma   90.00
#
_symmetry.space_group_name_H-M   'P 1'
#
loop_
_entity.id
_entity.type
_entity.pdbx_description
1 polymer ?
#
loop_
_entity_poly.entity_id
_entity_poly.type
_entity_poly.pdbx_seq_one_letter_code
_entity_poly.pdbx_strand_id
1 'polypeptide(L)'
;MLRQTVAFHRDPLGFLRLQQARYGDVFSIRLLTVRPLVVAADPGASMALMDADPASAHAGEARRKILPFASPRSVFGGDEGSHRAARGRIEPAFAPDVMESRRAEMARIAERHVERWPRGRPFRLLPRIRTLLDEVFVRLVVGVREEATALALVLAMRRLLWTPGNLPLSLPGGGNGTMGDVGDLLFRWRQAPLRRVLIRAIKERRAEREGTDILCLMVRSEPPLGDDEIVDELISTLMAAQEPPSIVLTWILDALSRHPGAAEQFMAAPDGEAGDAAVKETLRLFPPASGVLRRLTEPMPLGEWVVPARASVILPIPVVHRDPRIWSEPDEFRPERWLSGAANPAHHFPFGGRARRCVGEPLAMAEIRTVVPVILQQLRLTPLWPEPERMVVRGTVLVPHRSLLVSTTYV
;
A
#
# COMPACT_ATOMS: atom_id res chain seq x y z
N MET A 1 3.93 20.69 -17.12
CA MET A 1 3.17 19.48 -16.78
C MET A 1 3.97 18.20 -17.02
N LEU A 2 4.32 17.82 -18.26
CA LEU A 2 5.12 16.62 -18.53
C LEU A 2 6.42 16.59 -17.74
N ARG A 3 7.19 17.69 -17.69
CA ARG A 3 8.41 17.80 -16.88
C ARG A 3 8.19 17.53 -15.40
N GLN A 4 7.12 18.05 -14.80
CA GLN A 4 6.79 17.81 -13.39
C GLN A 4 6.42 16.33 -13.17
N THR A 5 5.63 15.75 -14.09
CA THR A 5 5.28 14.33 -14.00
C THR A 5 6.50 13.44 -14.07
N VAL A 6 7.41 13.66 -15.01
CA VAL A 6 8.66 12.89 -15.13
C VAL A 6 9.55 13.06 -13.88
N ALA A 7 9.73 14.29 -13.40
CA ALA A 7 10.52 14.55 -12.20
C ALA A 7 9.94 13.86 -10.97
N PHE A 8 8.61 13.97 -10.76
CA PHE A 8 7.91 13.31 -9.67
C PHE A 8 8.04 11.78 -9.73
N HIS A 9 7.95 11.17 -10.92
CA HIS A 9 8.09 9.70 -11.03
C HIS A 9 9.50 9.21 -10.79
N ARG A 10 10.50 10.00 -11.18
CA ARG A 10 11.93 9.62 -11.04
C ARG A 10 12.49 9.81 -9.65
N ASP A 11 12.07 10.88 -8.98
CA ASP A 11 12.50 11.24 -7.63
C ASP A 11 11.38 12.02 -6.92
N PRO A 12 10.37 11.34 -6.38
CA PRO A 12 9.22 12.00 -5.75
C PRO A 12 9.60 12.84 -4.54
N LEU A 13 10.53 12.34 -3.71
CA LEU A 13 10.95 13.04 -2.51
C LEU A 13 11.75 14.31 -2.85
N GLY A 14 12.80 14.19 -3.67
CA GLY A 14 13.61 15.34 -4.08
C GLY A 14 12.80 16.38 -4.85
N PHE A 15 11.89 15.93 -5.74
CA PHE A 15 10.99 16.82 -6.46
C PHE A 15 10.09 17.61 -5.50
N LEU A 16 9.43 16.95 -4.54
CA LEU A 16 8.52 17.61 -3.61
C LEU A 16 9.25 18.54 -2.64
N ARG A 17 10.41 18.14 -2.12
CA ARG A 17 11.29 19.01 -1.29
C ARG A 17 11.75 20.27 -2.05
N LEU A 18 12.10 20.12 -3.33
CA LEU A 18 12.48 21.26 -4.17
C LEU A 18 11.30 22.23 -4.38
N GLN A 19 10.09 21.70 -4.60
CA GLN A 19 8.91 22.55 -4.74
C GLN A 19 8.55 23.23 -3.40
N GLN A 20 8.65 22.49 -2.28
CA GLN A 20 8.42 23.03 -0.93
C GLN A 20 9.40 24.17 -0.62
N ALA A 21 10.68 24.01 -0.90
CA ALA A 21 11.69 25.06 -0.70
C ALA A 21 11.43 26.30 -1.56
N ARG A 22 10.80 26.14 -2.72
CA ARG A 22 10.54 27.23 -3.67
C ARG A 22 9.25 27.98 -3.40
N TYR A 23 8.20 27.28 -2.97
CA TYR A 23 6.82 27.82 -2.90
C TYR A 23 6.22 27.79 -1.50
N GLY A 24 6.95 27.31 -0.49
CA GLY A 24 6.44 27.10 0.87
C GLY A 24 5.78 25.73 1.04
N ASP A 25 5.19 25.53 2.20
CA ASP A 25 4.69 24.21 2.63
C ASP A 25 3.36 23.80 1.97
N VAL A 26 2.58 24.76 1.46
CA VAL A 26 1.35 24.50 0.71
C VAL A 26 1.50 25.06 -0.70
N PHE A 27 1.51 24.20 -1.68
CA PHE A 27 1.73 24.59 -3.08
C PHE A 27 0.95 23.68 -4.04
N SER A 28 0.91 24.07 -5.32
CA SER A 28 0.23 23.28 -6.36
C SER A 28 1.21 22.72 -7.38
N ILE A 29 0.97 21.48 -7.78
CA ILE A 29 1.66 20.83 -8.90
C ILE A 29 0.66 20.39 -9.97
N ARG A 30 1.16 20.18 -11.19
CA ARG A 30 0.35 19.73 -12.32
C ARG A 30 0.93 18.43 -12.87
N LEU A 31 0.30 17.31 -12.51
CA LEU A 31 0.63 16.01 -13.05
C LEU A 31 -0.31 15.66 -14.22
N LEU A 32 0.07 14.72 -15.06
CA LEU A 32 -0.78 14.27 -16.18
C LEU A 32 -2.10 13.68 -15.70
N THR A 33 -2.09 13.02 -14.54
CA THR A 33 -3.25 12.34 -13.96
C THR A 33 -4.13 13.24 -13.10
N VAL A 34 -3.58 14.27 -12.45
CA VAL A 34 -4.31 15.18 -11.55
C VAL A 34 -3.89 16.63 -11.80
N ARG A 35 -4.88 17.52 -12.02
CA ARG A 35 -4.62 18.94 -12.40
C ARG A 35 -5.70 19.88 -11.83
N PRO A 36 -5.36 20.85 -11.00
CA PRO A 36 -4.15 20.91 -10.16
C PRO A 36 -4.23 19.90 -8.99
N LEU A 37 -3.08 19.56 -8.43
CA LEU A 37 -2.95 18.85 -7.18
C LEU A 37 -2.32 19.77 -6.15
N VAL A 38 -3.03 20.11 -5.10
CA VAL A 38 -2.50 20.87 -3.97
C VAL A 38 -1.72 19.91 -3.07
N VAL A 39 -0.50 20.29 -2.73
CA VAL A 39 0.37 19.55 -1.81
C VAL A 39 0.36 20.28 -0.48
N ALA A 40 -0.05 19.61 0.58
CA ALA A 40 -0.03 20.12 1.95
C ALA A 40 1.11 19.41 2.72
N ALA A 41 2.31 20.00 2.67
CA ALA A 41 3.51 19.45 3.31
C ALA A 41 3.76 20.05 4.69
N ASP A 42 3.03 21.08 5.09
CA ASP A 42 3.06 21.64 6.45
C ASP A 42 2.55 20.60 7.47
N PRO A 43 3.25 20.38 8.61
CA PRO A 43 2.81 19.44 9.63
C PRO A 43 1.40 19.71 10.16
N GLY A 44 1.04 20.98 10.42
CA GLY A 44 -0.29 21.37 10.89
C GLY A 44 -1.37 21.18 9.82
N ALA A 45 -1.11 21.59 8.58
CA ALA A 45 -2.00 21.38 7.45
C ALA A 45 -2.19 19.88 7.15
N SER A 46 -1.14 19.09 7.34
CA SER A 46 -1.19 17.64 7.21
C SER A 46 -2.13 17.02 8.24
N MET A 47 -2.04 17.43 9.50
CA MET A 47 -2.94 16.96 10.55
C MET A 47 -4.37 17.41 10.32
N ALA A 48 -4.60 18.67 9.91
CA ALA A 48 -5.93 19.16 9.56
C ALA A 48 -6.59 18.32 8.46
N LEU A 49 -5.84 17.94 7.41
CA LEU A 49 -6.34 17.08 6.34
C LEU A 49 -6.61 15.64 6.81
N MET A 50 -5.80 15.12 7.74
CA MET A 50 -5.99 13.79 8.32
C MET A 50 -7.22 13.73 9.22
N ASP A 51 -7.48 14.80 9.97
CA ASP A 51 -8.58 14.92 10.92
C ASP A 51 -9.89 15.42 10.28
N ALA A 52 -9.84 15.83 9.00
CA ALA A 52 -11.01 16.34 8.29
C ALA A 52 -12.19 15.36 8.33
N ASP A 53 -13.38 15.91 8.48
CA ASP A 53 -14.63 15.14 8.38
C ASP A 53 -14.67 14.40 7.03
N PRO A 54 -14.99 13.10 7.01
CA PRO A 54 -15.17 12.37 5.77
C PRO A 54 -16.16 12.99 4.78
N ALA A 55 -17.11 13.79 5.23
CA ALA A 55 -18.04 14.53 4.38
C ALA A 55 -17.39 15.77 3.73
N SER A 56 -16.41 16.41 4.41
CA SER A 56 -15.69 17.58 3.89
C SER A 56 -14.52 17.21 2.96
N ALA A 57 -14.00 15.97 3.05
CA ALA A 57 -12.78 15.56 2.35
C ALA A 57 -12.87 14.10 1.86
N HIS A 58 -13.46 13.91 0.68
CA HIS A 58 -13.70 12.60 0.07
C HIS A 58 -12.40 11.90 -0.37
N ALA A 59 -12.10 10.75 0.22
CA ALA A 59 -10.96 9.92 -0.16
C ALA A 59 -11.29 9.03 -1.37
N GLY A 60 -12.49 8.49 -1.41
CA GLY A 60 -12.95 7.61 -2.49
C GLY A 60 -13.06 8.36 -3.81
N GLU A 61 -13.70 9.53 -3.84
CA GLU A 61 -13.78 10.37 -5.03
C GLU A 61 -12.38 10.72 -5.58
N ALA A 62 -11.46 11.08 -4.68
CA ALA A 62 -10.10 11.39 -5.07
C ALA A 62 -9.38 10.19 -5.72
N ARG A 63 -9.55 8.98 -5.17
CA ARG A 63 -8.95 7.74 -5.68
C ARG A 63 -9.56 7.30 -7.00
N ARG A 64 -10.89 7.38 -7.16
CA ARG A 64 -11.58 7.03 -8.41
C ARG A 64 -11.10 7.83 -9.62
N LYS A 65 -10.59 9.05 -9.40
CA LYS A 65 -10.02 9.88 -10.47
C LYS A 65 -8.69 9.36 -11.04
N ILE A 66 -7.97 8.55 -10.26
CA ILE A 66 -6.62 8.07 -10.63
C ILE A 66 -6.50 6.54 -10.68
N LEU A 67 -7.47 5.82 -10.12
CA LEU A 67 -7.45 4.35 -9.98
C LEU A 67 -8.73 3.75 -10.54
N PRO A 68 -8.69 3.15 -11.73
CA PRO A 68 -9.88 2.61 -12.38
C PRO A 68 -10.50 1.41 -11.66
N PHE A 69 -9.77 0.78 -10.72
CA PHE A 69 -10.27 -0.31 -9.90
C PHE A 69 -10.98 0.14 -8.60
N ALA A 70 -10.95 1.43 -8.29
CA ALA A 70 -11.61 1.98 -7.11
C ALA A 70 -13.12 2.11 -7.33
N SER A 71 -13.87 1.01 -7.17
CA SER A 71 -15.34 1.04 -7.27
C SER A 71 -15.95 1.94 -6.18
N PRO A 72 -16.99 2.75 -6.49
CA PRO A 72 -17.66 3.59 -5.50
C PRO A 72 -18.38 2.78 -4.41
N ARG A 73 -18.58 1.48 -4.62
CA ARG A 73 -19.19 0.56 -3.66
C ARG A 73 -18.17 -0.16 -2.78
N SER A 74 -16.87 -0.04 -3.10
CA SER A 74 -15.80 -0.72 -2.36
C SER A 74 -15.27 0.13 -1.20
N VAL A 75 -14.61 -0.53 -0.25
CA VAL A 75 -13.92 0.15 0.86
C VAL A 75 -12.88 1.15 0.37
N PHE A 76 -12.27 0.89 -0.78
CA PHE A 76 -11.22 1.73 -1.33
C PHE A 76 -11.74 2.96 -2.06
N GLY A 77 -12.83 2.80 -2.80
CA GLY A 77 -13.39 3.85 -3.67
C GLY A 77 -14.70 4.48 -3.15
N GLY A 78 -15.31 3.96 -2.10
CA GLY A 78 -16.50 4.54 -1.47
C GLY A 78 -16.19 5.76 -0.61
N ASP A 79 -17.18 6.60 -0.35
CA ASP A 79 -17.12 7.71 0.60
C ASP A 79 -18.28 7.60 1.59
N GLU A 80 -18.19 8.29 2.72
CA GLU A 80 -19.23 8.39 3.74
C GLU A 80 -19.91 7.05 4.11
N GLY A 81 -21.23 6.96 3.94
CA GLY A 81 -22.02 5.77 4.26
C GLY A 81 -21.61 4.54 3.44
N SER A 82 -21.29 4.72 2.14
CA SER A 82 -20.86 3.61 1.28
C SER A 82 -19.52 3.02 1.74
N HIS A 83 -18.59 3.88 2.15
CA HIS A 83 -17.31 3.43 2.74
C HIS A 83 -17.54 2.69 4.06
N ARG A 84 -18.36 3.25 4.96
CA ARG A 84 -18.62 2.60 6.26
C ARG A 84 -19.23 1.22 6.09
N ALA A 85 -20.21 1.09 5.19
CA ALA A 85 -20.84 -0.20 4.90
C ALA A 85 -19.86 -1.20 4.30
N ALA A 86 -19.05 -0.80 3.30
CA ALA A 86 -18.04 -1.66 2.70
C ALA A 86 -16.96 -2.06 3.72
N ARG A 87 -16.50 -1.12 4.54
CA ARG A 87 -15.50 -1.37 5.58
C ARG A 87 -16.00 -2.39 6.61
N GLY A 88 -17.23 -2.19 7.13
CA GLY A 88 -17.83 -3.11 8.11
C GLY A 88 -17.94 -4.56 7.62
N ARG A 89 -18.07 -4.78 6.31
CA ARG A 89 -18.15 -6.13 5.73
C ARG A 89 -16.81 -6.86 5.72
N ILE A 90 -15.71 -6.17 5.43
CA ILE A 90 -14.40 -6.81 5.23
C ILE A 90 -13.45 -6.68 6.43
N GLU A 91 -13.62 -5.66 7.27
CA GLU A 91 -12.74 -5.41 8.42
C GLU A 91 -12.61 -6.61 9.37
N PRO A 92 -13.65 -7.40 9.65
CA PRO A 92 -13.52 -8.58 10.48
C PRO A 92 -12.53 -9.62 9.93
N ALA A 93 -12.31 -9.70 8.60
CA ALA A 93 -11.32 -10.59 8.02
C ALA A 93 -9.88 -10.20 8.36
N PHE A 94 -9.67 -8.97 8.79
CA PHE A 94 -8.36 -8.42 9.17
C PHE A 94 -8.20 -8.25 10.69
N ALA A 95 -9.14 -8.75 11.49
CA ALA A 95 -9.05 -8.66 12.94
C ALA A 95 -7.74 -9.28 13.47
N PRO A 96 -7.12 -8.71 14.52
CA PRO A 96 -5.82 -9.17 15.01
C PRO A 96 -5.78 -10.66 15.38
N ASP A 97 -6.82 -11.17 16.03
CA ASP A 97 -6.97 -12.58 16.40
C ASP A 97 -7.08 -13.49 15.17
N VAL A 98 -7.78 -13.05 14.13
CA VAL A 98 -7.87 -13.75 12.85
C VAL A 98 -6.50 -13.78 12.16
N MET A 99 -5.76 -12.67 12.18
CA MET A 99 -4.40 -12.64 11.62
C MET A 99 -3.44 -13.54 12.40
N GLU A 100 -3.51 -13.52 13.73
CA GLU A 100 -2.70 -14.39 14.58
C GLU A 100 -2.94 -15.87 14.28
N SER A 101 -4.21 -16.30 14.14
CA SER A 101 -4.55 -17.68 13.80
C SER A 101 -3.96 -18.16 12.45
N ARG A 102 -3.61 -17.24 11.55
CA ARG A 102 -3.07 -17.52 10.21
C ARG A 102 -1.54 -17.52 10.15
N ARG A 103 -0.83 -17.07 11.20
CA ARG A 103 0.63 -16.91 11.18
C ARG A 103 1.37 -18.22 10.88
N ALA A 104 0.92 -19.34 11.44
CA ALA A 104 1.54 -20.64 11.17
C ALA A 104 1.47 -21.03 9.68
N GLU A 105 0.36 -20.73 9.02
CA GLU A 105 0.23 -21.02 7.58
C GLU A 105 1.01 -20.02 6.73
N MET A 106 1.05 -18.74 7.14
CA MET A 106 1.93 -17.74 6.51
C MET A 106 3.40 -18.16 6.56
N ALA A 107 3.86 -18.67 7.71
CA ALA A 107 5.22 -19.17 7.87
C ALA A 107 5.49 -20.34 6.91
N ARG A 108 4.60 -21.35 6.85
CA ARG A 108 4.74 -22.49 5.93
C ARG A 108 4.77 -22.08 4.46
N ILE A 109 3.95 -21.10 4.06
CA ILE A 109 4.00 -20.55 2.70
C ILE A 109 5.36 -19.87 2.48
N ALA A 110 5.83 -19.06 3.42
CA ALA A 110 7.10 -18.37 3.33
C ALA A 110 8.28 -19.35 3.19
N GLU A 111 8.34 -20.39 4.02
CA GLU A 111 9.36 -21.43 3.97
C GLU A 111 9.46 -22.07 2.58
N ARG A 112 8.33 -22.55 2.04
CA ARG A 112 8.29 -23.16 0.69
C ARG A 112 8.77 -22.22 -0.41
N HIS A 113 8.49 -20.91 -0.29
CA HIS A 113 8.96 -19.92 -1.27
C HIS A 113 10.46 -19.67 -1.12
N VAL A 114 10.94 -19.46 0.10
CA VAL A 114 12.33 -19.10 0.41
C VAL A 114 13.29 -20.23 0.04
N GLU A 115 12.90 -21.49 0.23
CA GLU A 115 13.66 -22.67 -0.22
C GLU A 115 14.02 -22.63 -1.71
N ARG A 116 13.15 -22.02 -2.53
CA ARG A 116 13.33 -21.94 -3.99
C ARG A 116 14.05 -20.65 -4.44
N TRP A 117 14.45 -19.79 -3.50
CA TRP A 117 15.14 -18.58 -3.87
C TRP A 117 16.60 -18.84 -4.28
N PRO A 118 17.17 -18.02 -5.19
CA PRO A 118 18.55 -18.21 -5.62
C PRO A 118 19.54 -18.13 -4.46
N ARG A 119 20.56 -18.97 -4.51
CA ARG A 119 21.70 -18.98 -3.58
C ARG A 119 22.97 -18.66 -4.35
N GLY A 120 23.91 -17.93 -3.73
CA GLY A 120 25.23 -17.63 -4.30
C GLY A 120 25.23 -16.76 -5.55
N ARG A 121 24.10 -16.19 -5.94
CA ARG A 121 23.98 -15.26 -7.08
C ARG A 121 22.98 -14.14 -6.80
N PRO A 122 23.21 -12.94 -7.36
CA PRO A 122 22.29 -11.83 -7.19
C PRO A 122 20.90 -12.09 -7.78
N PHE A 123 19.87 -11.60 -7.08
CA PHE A 123 18.49 -11.57 -7.58
C PHE A 123 17.73 -10.36 -7.05
N ARG A 124 16.60 -10.04 -7.69
CA ARG A 124 15.71 -8.98 -7.26
C ARG A 124 14.78 -9.47 -6.15
N LEU A 125 14.83 -8.81 -4.99
CA LEU A 125 14.10 -9.23 -3.80
C LEU A 125 12.58 -8.96 -3.91
N LEU A 126 12.17 -7.75 -4.32
CA LEU A 126 10.77 -7.34 -4.39
C LEU A 126 9.87 -8.31 -5.20
N PRO A 127 10.25 -8.79 -6.41
CA PRO A 127 9.40 -9.74 -7.14
C PRO A 127 9.22 -11.09 -6.41
N ARG A 128 10.20 -11.51 -5.62
CA ARG A 128 10.12 -12.76 -4.84
C ARG A 128 9.17 -12.63 -3.68
N ILE A 129 9.31 -11.54 -2.91
CA ILE A 129 8.39 -11.23 -1.80
C ILE A 129 6.96 -11.07 -2.33
N ARG A 130 6.77 -10.35 -3.44
CA ARG A 130 5.45 -10.20 -4.06
C ARG A 130 4.81 -11.55 -4.39
N THR A 131 5.58 -12.48 -4.97
CA THR A 131 5.06 -13.80 -5.31
C THR A 131 4.61 -14.59 -4.08
N LEU A 132 5.35 -14.48 -2.99
CA LEU A 132 5.02 -15.09 -1.71
C LEU A 132 3.74 -14.48 -1.13
N LEU A 133 3.67 -13.14 -1.03
CA LEU A 133 2.53 -12.45 -0.42
C LEU A 133 1.26 -12.54 -1.27
N ASP A 134 1.36 -12.63 -2.60
CA ASP A 134 0.21 -12.93 -3.45
C ASP A 134 -0.46 -14.26 -3.05
N GLU A 135 0.34 -15.31 -2.75
CA GLU A 135 -0.19 -16.60 -2.30
C GLU A 135 -0.81 -16.48 -0.90
N VAL A 136 -0.12 -15.83 0.04
CA VAL A 136 -0.65 -15.56 1.39
C VAL A 136 -2.00 -14.87 1.31
N PHE A 137 -2.08 -13.77 0.55
CA PHE A 137 -3.30 -12.98 0.46
C PHE A 137 -4.47 -13.76 -0.16
N VAL A 138 -4.24 -14.42 -1.28
CA VAL A 138 -5.28 -15.17 -2.00
C VAL A 138 -5.81 -16.34 -1.18
N ARG A 139 -4.91 -17.10 -0.53
CA ARG A 139 -5.32 -18.28 0.24
C ARG A 139 -5.92 -17.92 1.60
N LEU A 140 -5.23 -17.06 2.34
CA LEU A 140 -5.57 -16.85 3.76
C LEU A 140 -6.54 -15.69 3.96
N VAL A 141 -6.47 -14.64 3.15
CA VAL A 141 -7.29 -13.44 3.36
C VAL A 141 -8.53 -13.46 2.47
N VAL A 142 -8.36 -13.73 1.17
CA VAL A 142 -9.51 -13.88 0.26
C VAL A 142 -10.27 -15.17 0.55
N GLY A 143 -9.57 -16.27 0.86
CA GLY A 143 -10.15 -17.55 1.24
C GLY A 143 -10.34 -18.51 0.08
N VAL A 144 -9.53 -18.40 -0.99
CA VAL A 144 -9.56 -19.34 -2.12
C VAL A 144 -8.79 -20.59 -1.77
N ARG A 145 -9.47 -21.71 -1.57
CA ARG A 145 -8.89 -22.98 -1.11
C ARG A 145 -8.42 -23.89 -2.25
N GLU A 146 -9.15 -23.90 -3.37
CA GLU A 146 -8.84 -24.72 -4.53
C GLU A 146 -7.59 -24.17 -5.23
N GLU A 147 -6.57 -25.04 -5.42
CA GLU A 147 -5.24 -24.64 -5.87
C GLU A 147 -5.22 -24.05 -7.29
N ALA A 148 -5.97 -24.64 -8.22
CA ALA A 148 -6.05 -24.15 -9.59
C ALA A 148 -6.72 -22.77 -9.65
N THR A 149 -7.78 -22.55 -8.84
CA THR A 149 -8.46 -21.25 -8.73
C THR A 149 -7.54 -20.21 -8.07
N ALA A 150 -6.79 -20.56 -7.03
CA ALA A 150 -5.84 -19.66 -6.39
C ALA A 150 -4.72 -19.24 -7.37
N LEU A 151 -4.14 -20.18 -8.08
CA LEU A 151 -3.13 -19.90 -9.11
C LEU A 151 -3.68 -19.03 -10.24
N ALA A 152 -4.87 -19.37 -10.73
CA ALA A 152 -5.54 -18.59 -11.78
C ALA A 152 -5.82 -17.15 -11.32
N LEU A 153 -6.19 -16.96 -10.06
CA LEU A 153 -6.42 -15.64 -9.46
C LEU A 153 -5.14 -14.82 -9.41
N VAL A 154 -4.05 -15.38 -8.89
CA VAL A 154 -2.73 -14.72 -8.85
C VAL A 154 -2.26 -14.33 -10.26
N LEU A 155 -2.40 -15.22 -11.24
CA LEU A 155 -2.00 -14.94 -12.62
C LEU A 155 -2.86 -13.85 -13.26
N ALA A 156 -4.18 -13.85 -13.02
CA ALA A 156 -5.09 -12.84 -13.54
C ALA A 156 -4.83 -11.46 -12.91
N MET A 157 -4.57 -11.40 -11.60
CA MET A 157 -4.16 -10.17 -10.89
C MET A 157 -2.88 -9.59 -11.49
N ARG A 158 -1.84 -10.42 -11.67
CA ARG A 158 -0.57 -9.97 -12.24
C ARG A 158 -0.71 -9.44 -13.65
N ARG A 159 -1.54 -10.09 -14.49
CA ARG A 159 -1.85 -9.60 -15.86
C ARG A 159 -2.54 -8.25 -15.83
N LEU A 160 -3.41 -8.00 -14.86
CA LEU A 160 -4.09 -6.71 -14.73
C LEU A 160 -3.12 -5.59 -14.34
N LEU A 161 -2.19 -5.85 -13.41
CA LEU A 161 -1.21 -4.87 -12.95
C LEU A 161 -0.01 -4.70 -13.89
N TRP A 162 0.33 -5.75 -14.66
CA TRP A 162 1.46 -5.70 -15.57
C TRP A 162 1.10 -4.92 -16.83
N THR A 163 1.61 -3.70 -16.94
CA THR A 163 1.56 -2.90 -18.16
C THR A 163 2.97 -2.80 -18.76
N PRO A 164 3.17 -3.15 -20.04
CA PRO A 164 4.44 -2.90 -20.72
C PRO A 164 4.80 -1.42 -20.61
N GLY A 165 6.02 -1.13 -20.16
CA GLY A 165 6.54 0.24 -20.10
C GLY A 165 6.10 1.07 -18.90
N ASN A 166 5.54 0.46 -17.82
CA ASN A 166 5.06 1.21 -16.65
C ASN A 166 4.05 2.32 -17.01
N LEU A 167 3.31 2.15 -18.10
CA LEU A 167 2.21 3.05 -18.42
C LEU A 167 1.24 3.09 -17.23
N PRO A 168 0.86 4.27 -16.74
CA PRO A 168 -0.11 4.37 -15.65
C PRO A 168 -1.38 3.62 -16.06
N LEU A 169 -1.97 2.84 -15.14
CA LEU A 169 -3.25 2.15 -15.31
C LEU A 169 -4.37 3.12 -15.71
N SER A 170 -4.22 4.39 -15.35
CA SER A 170 -5.05 5.51 -15.77
C SER A 170 -4.39 6.25 -16.92
N LEU A 171 -4.92 6.09 -18.13
CA LEU A 171 -4.74 7.12 -19.15
C LEU A 171 -5.33 8.45 -18.60
N PRO A 172 -4.70 9.61 -18.86
CA PRO A 172 -5.25 10.89 -18.41
C PRO A 172 -6.62 11.09 -19.05
N GLY A 173 -7.68 11.09 -18.27
CA GLY A 173 -9.02 11.26 -18.83
C GLY A 173 -10.20 11.01 -17.89
N GLY A 174 -9.99 10.73 -16.62
CA GLY A 174 -11.06 10.65 -15.63
C GLY A 174 -11.70 12.02 -15.35
N GLY A 175 -12.46 12.55 -16.28
CA GLY A 175 -13.19 13.79 -16.14
C GLY A 175 -13.56 14.37 -17.51
N ASN A 176 -14.78 14.15 -17.96
CA ASN A 176 -15.43 14.81 -19.10
C ASN A 176 -14.70 14.82 -20.46
N GLY A 177 -14.24 13.64 -20.93
CA GLY A 177 -13.69 13.55 -22.29
C GLY A 177 -13.53 12.11 -22.79
N THR A 178 -13.62 11.92 -24.10
CA THR A 178 -13.59 10.64 -24.83
C THR A 178 -12.40 9.73 -24.51
N MET A 179 -11.28 10.25 -24.01
CA MET A 179 -10.12 9.43 -23.58
C MET A 179 -10.34 8.74 -22.22
N GLY A 180 -11.21 9.27 -21.34
CA GLY A 180 -11.59 8.60 -20.08
C GLY A 180 -12.38 7.33 -20.36
N ASP A 181 -13.34 7.42 -21.26
CA ASP A 181 -14.22 6.30 -21.64
C ASP A 181 -13.42 5.15 -22.28
N VAL A 182 -12.43 5.46 -23.11
CA VAL A 182 -11.54 4.46 -23.73
C VAL A 182 -10.65 3.79 -22.68
N GLY A 183 -10.12 4.56 -21.73
CA GLY A 183 -9.31 4.01 -20.63
C GLY A 183 -10.12 3.07 -19.75
N ASP A 184 -11.35 3.44 -19.42
CA ASP A 184 -12.28 2.63 -18.64
C ASP A 184 -12.71 1.36 -19.39
N LEU A 185 -12.98 1.46 -20.69
CA LEU A 185 -13.31 0.31 -21.54
C LEU A 185 -12.12 -0.67 -21.61
N LEU A 186 -10.91 -0.16 -21.81
CA LEU A 186 -9.69 -0.96 -21.83
C LEU A 186 -9.45 -1.65 -20.49
N PHE A 187 -9.66 -0.94 -19.38
CA PHE A 187 -9.54 -1.52 -18.05
C PHE A 187 -10.58 -2.62 -17.84
N ARG A 188 -11.85 -2.38 -18.18
CA ARG A 188 -12.92 -3.38 -18.11
C ARG A 188 -12.61 -4.62 -18.93
N TRP A 189 -12.08 -4.47 -20.11
CA TRP A 189 -11.65 -5.60 -20.94
C TRP A 189 -10.51 -6.38 -20.28
N ARG A 190 -9.52 -5.69 -19.73
CA ARG A 190 -8.36 -6.32 -19.05
C ARG A 190 -8.74 -7.02 -17.75
N GLN A 191 -9.73 -6.51 -17.03
CA GLN A 191 -10.18 -7.15 -15.79
C GLN A 191 -11.11 -8.36 -16.02
N ALA A 192 -11.60 -8.59 -17.23
CA ALA A 192 -12.54 -9.66 -17.52
C ALA A 192 -12.05 -11.08 -17.13
N PRO A 193 -10.76 -11.45 -17.33
CA PRO A 193 -10.25 -12.72 -16.84
C PRO A 193 -10.30 -12.83 -15.32
N LEU A 194 -9.93 -11.75 -14.60
CA LEU A 194 -9.97 -11.70 -13.16
C LEU A 194 -11.41 -11.84 -12.63
N ARG A 195 -12.36 -11.10 -13.21
CA ARG A 195 -13.79 -11.21 -12.87
C ARG A 195 -14.32 -12.65 -13.03
N ARG A 196 -13.94 -13.35 -14.10
CA ARG A 196 -14.38 -14.75 -14.32
C ARG A 196 -13.89 -15.69 -13.23
N VAL A 197 -12.62 -15.55 -12.82
CA VAL A 197 -12.05 -16.36 -11.73
C VAL A 197 -12.72 -16.04 -10.40
N LEU A 198 -12.96 -14.75 -10.11
CA LEU A 198 -13.65 -14.33 -8.88
C LEU A 198 -15.10 -14.83 -8.82
N ILE A 199 -15.86 -14.76 -9.91
CA ILE A 199 -17.23 -15.31 -9.97
C ILE A 199 -17.23 -16.82 -9.69
N ARG A 200 -16.24 -17.56 -10.20
CA ARG A 200 -16.07 -18.97 -9.89
C ARG A 200 -15.80 -19.17 -8.38
N ALA A 201 -14.85 -18.44 -7.81
CA ALA A 201 -14.54 -18.52 -6.38
C ALA A 201 -15.75 -18.17 -5.48
N ILE A 202 -16.55 -17.17 -5.88
CA ILE A 202 -17.80 -16.79 -5.17
C ILE A 202 -18.79 -17.97 -5.20
N LYS A 203 -19.00 -18.61 -6.35
CA LYS A 203 -19.91 -19.75 -6.47
C LYS A 203 -19.46 -20.95 -5.62
N GLU A 204 -18.18 -21.27 -5.65
CA GLU A 204 -17.58 -22.31 -4.81
C GLU A 204 -17.78 -21.98 -3.33
N ARG A 205 -17.56 -20.72 -2.92
CA ARG A 205 -17.69 -20.28 -1.54
C ARG A 205 -19.12 -20.23 -1.03
N ARG A 206 -20.11 -20.00 -1.90
CA ARG A 206 -21.54 -20.04 -1.51
C ARG A 206 -22.00 -21.43 -1.05
N ALA A 207 -21.32 -22.50 -1.49
CA ALA A 207 -21.55 -23.88 -1.02
C ALA A 207 -20.94 -24.12 0.38
N GLU A 208 -19.87 -23.40 0.73
CA GLU A 208 -19.16 -23.50 2.00
C GLU A 208 -19.28 -22.21 2.79
N ARG A 209 -20.16 -22.19 3.80
CA ARG A 209 -20.48 -20.96 4.54
C ARG A 209 -19.63 -20.72 5.79
N GLU A 210 -18.60 -21.50 6.04
CA GLU A 210 -17.76 -21.36 7.24
C GLU A 210 -16.44 -20.65 6.94
N GLY A 211 -16.05 -19.72 7.82
CA GLY A 211 -14.77 -19.04 7.75
C GLY A 211 -14.84 -17.55 8.10
N THR A 212 -13.64 -16.97 8.26
CA THR A 212 -13.41 -15.55 8.60
C THR A 212 -12.72 -14.81 7.47
N ASP A 213 -12.60 -15.43 6.29
CA ASP A 213 -12.04 -14.82 5.11
C ASP A 213 -13.03 -13.87 4.41
N ILE A 214 -12.50 -13.01 3.54
CA ILE A 214 -13.31 -11.97 2.88
C ILE A 214 -14.44 -12.59 2.06
N LEU A 215 -14.19 -13.67 1.30
CA LEU A 215 -15.24 -14.32 0.51
C LEU A 215 -16.37 -14.83 1.40
N CYS A 216 -16.04 -15.47 2.52
CA CYS A 216 -17.05 -15.95 3.47
C CYS A 216 -17.89 -14.81 4.02
N LEU A 217 -17.26 -13.72 4.48
CA LEU A 217 -17.95 -12.57 5.03
C LEU A 217 -18.87 -11.90 3.99
N MET A 218 -18.41 -11.80 2.75
CA MET A 218 -19.18 -11.15 1.69
C MET A 218 -20.36 -12.00 1.19
N VAL A 219 -20.19 -13.32 1.05
CA VAL A 219 -21.31 -14.19 0.63
C VAL A 219 -22.38 -14.36 1.72
N ARG A 220 -22.02 -14.06 2.98
CA ARG A 220 -22.93 -14.08 4.15
C ARG A 220 -23.45 -12.70 4.54
N SER A 221 -23.07 -11.66 3.78
CA SER A 221 -23.48 -10.29 4.11
C SER A 221 -24.99 -10.12 4.17
N GLU A 222 -25.41 -9.34 5.15
CA GLU A 222 -26.81 -8.90 5.27
C GLU A 222 -26.86 -7.36 5.18
N PRO A 223 -27.67 -6.81 4.27
CA PRO A 223 -28.43 -7.52 3.22
C PRO A 223 -27.51 -8.28 2.23
N PRO A 224 -28.04 -9.30 1.52
CA PRO A 224 -27.27 -10.09 0.55
C PRO A 224 -26.67 -9.24 -0.56
N LEU A 225 -25.41 -9.51 -0.90
CA LEU A 225 -24.72 -8.84 -2.00
C LEU A 225 -24.87 -9.62 -3.31
N GLY A 226 -24.99 -8.88 -4.41
CA GLY A 226 -24.88 -9.44 -5.75
C GLY A 226 -23.44 -9.84 -6.10
N ASP A 227 -23.27 -10.81 -7.00
CA ASP A 227 -21.93 -11.26 -7.41
C ASP A 227 -21.07 -10.12 -7.93
N ASP A 228 -21.65 -9.15 -8.66
CA ASP A 228 -20.91 -7.98 -9.16
C ASP A 228 -20.42 -7.06 -8.05
N GLU A 229 -21.19 -6.91 -6.98
CA GLU A 229 -20.77 -6.10 -5.83
C GLU A 229 -19.61 -6.76 -5.09
N ILE A 230 -19.68 -8.09 -4.90
CA ILE A 230 -18.60 -8.87 -4.30
C ILE A 230 -17.34 -8.79 -5.16
N VAL A 231 -17.48 -8.94 -6.48
CA VAL A 231 -16.34 -8.86 -7.42
C VAL A 231 -15.70 -7.48 -7.41
N ASP A 232 -16.48 -6.40 -7.36
CA ASP A 232 -15.96 -5.03 -7.33
C ASP A 232 -15.17 -4.76 -6.04
N GLU A 233 -15.66 -5.23 -4.87
CA GLU A 233 -14.93 -5.14 -3.61
C GLU A 233 -13.64 -5.95 -3.65
N LEU A 234 -13.71 -7.20 -4.13
CA LEU A 234 -12.55 -8.08 -4.23
C LEU A 234 -11.49 -7.52 -5.17
N ILE A 235 -11.85 -6.98 -6.34
CA ILE A 235 -10.89 -6.34 -7.24
C ILE A 235 -10.22 -5.14 -6.55
N SER A 236 -11.00 -4.27 -5.91
CA SER A 236 -10.48 -3.11 -5.21
C SER A 236 -9.52 -3.52 -4.09
N THR A 237 -9.87 -4.53 -3.31
CA THR A 237 -9.08 -5.02 -2.19
C THR A 237 -7.82 -5.74 -2.67
N LEU A 238 -7.92 -6.62 -3.68
CA LEU A 238 -6.78 -7.32 -4.29
C LEU A 238 -5.75 -6.34 -4.85
N MET A 239 -6.22 -5.30 -5.57
CA MET A 239 -5.32 -4.29 -6.15
C MET A 239 -4.65 -3.43 -5.08
N ALA A 240 -5.35 -3.10 -4.00
CA ALA A 240 -4.79 -2.32 -2.89
C ALA A 240 -3.81 -3.13 -2.02
N ALA A 241 -4.03 -4.44 -1.86
CA ALA A 241 -3.26 -5.31 -0.97
C ALA A 241 -1.98 -5.88 -1.61
N GLN A 242 -1.82 -5.84 -2.93
CA GLN A 242 -0.72 -6.56 -3.59
C GLN A 242 0.64 -5.86 -3.45
N GLU A 243 0.71 -4.58 -3.78
CA GLU A 243 2.00 -3.86 -3.85
C GLU A 243 2.53 -3.40 -2.49
N PRO A 244 1.72 -2.71 -1.63
CA PRO A 244 2.26 -2.07 -0.43
C PRO A 244 2.95 -3.03 0.55
N PRO A 245 2.39 -4.19 0.92
CA PRO A 245 3.06 -5.10 1.85
C PRO A 245 4.39 -5.62 1.32
N SER A 246 4.44 -6.00 0.02
CA SER A 246 5.67 -6.49 -0.59
C SER A 246 6.78 -5.42 -0.63
N ILE A 247 6.40 -4.17 -0.80
CA ILE A 247 7.34 -3.03 -0.73
C ILE A 247 7.90 -2.88 0.68
N VAL A 248 7.03 -2.89 1.70
CA VAL A 248 7.44 -2.75 3.11
C VAL A 248 8.36 -3.88 3.53
N LEU A 249 8.00 -5.15 3.24
CA LEU A 249 8.86 -6.30 3.56
C LEU A 249 10.21 -6.21 2.84
N THR A 250 10.24 -5.69 1.62
CA THR A 250 11.48 -5.51 0.88
C THR A 250 12.37 -4.47 1.56
N TRP A 251 11.82 -3.33 1.97
CA TRP A 251 12.57 -2.27 2.63
C TRP A 251 13.04 -2.64 4.04
N ILE A 252 12.21 -3.36 4.82
CA ILE A 252 12.65 -3.78 6.15
C ILE A 252 13.78 -4.81 6.08
N LEU A 253 13.76 -5.73 5.11
CA LEU A 253 14.85 -6.66 4.88
C LEU A 253 16.14 -5.94 4.44
N ASP A 254 16.04 -4.90 3.59
CA ASP A 254 17.19 -4.07 3.25
C ASP A 254 17.73 -3.30 4.48
N ALA A 255 16.85 -2.68 5.25
CA ALA A 255 17.22 -1.95 6.45
C ALA A 255 17.91 -2.86 7.49
N LEU A 256 17.35 -4.02 7.79
CA LEU A 256 17.92 -4.98 8.73
C LEU A 256 19.25 -5.57 8.22
N SER A 257 19.38 -5.80 6.90
CA SER A 257 20.64 -6.30 6.33
C SER A 257 21.80 -5.28 6.43
N ARG A 258 21.48 -4.00 6.52
CA ARG A 258 22.47 -2.89 6.68
C ARG A 258 22.75 -2.54 8.14
N HIS A 259 21.89 -2.95 9.07
CA HIS A 259 21.96 -2.61 10.50
C HIS A 259 21.93 -3.90 11.35
N PRO A 260 23.06 -4.63 11.50
CA PRO A 260 23.09 -5.94 12.17
C PRO A 260 22.52 -5.91 13.61
N GLY A 261 22.82 -4.87 14.38
CA GLY A 261 22.29 -4.74 15.73
C GLY A 261 20.75 -4.62 15.78
N ALA A 262 20.15 -3.90 14.83
CA ALA A 262 18.70 -3.83 14.71
C ALA A 262 18.11 -5.17 14.23
N ALA A 263 18.83 -5.89 13.37
CA ALA A 263 18.43 -7.22 12.93
C ALA A 263 18.42 -8.25 14.07
N GLU A 264 19.45 -8.25 14.92
CA GLU A 264 19.53 -9.10 16.11
C GLU A 264 18.38 -8.82 17.07
N GLN A 265 18.11 -7.56 17.38
CA GLN A 265 17.01 -7.15 18.24
C GLN A 265 15.65 -7.52 17.65
N PHE A 266 15.46 -7.33 16.34
CA PHE A 266 14.24 -7.74 15.64
C PHE A 266 14.03 -9.26 15.71
N MET A 267 15.09 -10.05 15.44
CA MET A 267 15.02 -11.52 15.44
C MET A 267 14.79 -12.10 16.85
N ALA A 268 15.30 -11.43 17.89
CA ALA A 268 15.08 -11.85 19.27
C ALA A 268 13.61 -11.71 19.70
N ALA A 269 12.91 -10.67 19.22
CA ALA A 269 11.51 -10.42 19.56
C ALA A 269 10.81 -9.64 18.41
N PRO A 270 10.36 -10.31 17.34
CA PRO A 270 9.70 -9.65 16.21
C PRO A 270 8.39 -8.94 16.59
N ASP A 271 7.70 -9.43 17.62
CA ASP A 271 6.48 -8.85 18.19
C ASP A 271 6.76 -7.89 19.37
N GLY A 272 8.03 -7.71 19.73
CA GLY A 272 8.46 -6.85 20.84
C GLY A 272 8.66 -5.38 20.42
N GLU A 273 8.97 -4.54 21.41
CA GLU A 273 9.16 -3.09 21.19
C GLU A 273 10.27 -2.77 20.18
N ALA A 274 11.38 -3.50 20.20
CA ALA A 274 12.48 -3.31 19.26
C ALA A 274 12.07 -3.72 17.81
N GLY A 275 11.31 -4.80 17.67
CA GLY A 275 10.72 -5.20 16.41
C GLY A 275 9.78 -4.12 15.86
N ASP A 276 8.87 -3.64 16.68
CA ASP A 276 7.96 -2.53 16.35
C ASP A 276 8.72 -1.25 15.96
N ALA A 277 9.78 -0.91 16.68
CA ALA A 277 10.61 0.25 16.40
C ALA A 277 11.26 0.16 15.00
N ALA A 278 11.83 -0.99 14.64
CA ALA A 278 12.42 -1.23 13.33
C ALA A 278 11.37 -1.13 12.20
N VAL A 279 10.16 -1.67 12.41
CA VAL A 279 9.05 -1.56 11.45
C VAL A 279 8.60 -0.11 11.28
N LYS A 280 8.36 0.60 12.38
CA LYS A 280 7.94 2.01 12.37
C LYS A 280 8.96 2.88 11.65
N GLU A 281 10.24 2.69 11.92
CA GLU A 281 11.31 3.46 11.28
C GLU A 281 11.44 3.15 9.79
N THR A 282 11.28 1.89 9.39
CA THR A 282 11.22 1.51 7.99
C THR A 282 10.04 2.20 7.28
N LEU A 283 8.85 2.18 7.87
CA LEU A 283 7.66 2.81 7.33
C LEU A 283 7.76 4.34 7.30
N ARG A 284 8.49 4.94 8.23
CA ARG A 284 8.78 6.37 8.21
C ARG A 284 9.64 6.74 7.01
N LEU A 285 10.75 6.01 6.81
CA LEU A 285 11.69 6.27 5.73
C LEU A 285 11.16 5.83 4.36
N PHE A 286 10.51 4.69 4.29
CA PHE A 286 10.12 4.06 3.04
C PHE A 286 8.63 3.71 3.00
N PRO A 287 7.73 4.71 3.18
CA PRO A 287 6.29 4.46 3.09
C PRO A 287 5.93 4.01 1.67
N PRO A 288 5.12 2.95 1.50
CA PRO A 288 4.73 2.51 0.17
C PRO A 288 3.76 3.48 -0.51
N ALA A 289 2.97 4.24 0.26
CA ALA A 289 2.06 5.25 -0.28
C ALA A 289 2.79 6.59 -0.44
N SER A 290 2.64 7.23 -1.60
CA SER A 290 3.20 8.56 -1.85
C SER A 290 2.50 9.67 -1.06
N GLY A 291 1.26 9.43 -0.63
CA GLY A 291 0.52 10.39 0.18
C GLY A 291 -0.92 10.00 0.44
N VAL A 292 -1.55 10.77 1.32
CA VAL A 292 -2.98 10.69 1.62
C VAL A 292 -3.72 11.67 0.71
N LEU A 293 -4.54 11.16 -0.19
CA LEU A 293 -5.27 11.95 -1.18
C LEU A 293 -6.69 12.23 -0.72
N ARG A 294 -7.14 13.48 -0.91
CA ARG A 294 -8.50 13.93 -0.63
C ARG A 294 -9.06 14.80 -1.77
N ARG A 295 -10.36 14.78 -1.93
CA ARG A 295 -11.11 15.70 -2.74
C ARG A 295 -11.99 16.53 -1.80
N LEU A 296 -11.75 17.84 -1.72
CA LEU A 296 -12.53 18.71 -0.85
C LEU A 296 -13.94 18.88 -1.40
N THR A 297 -14.93 18.83 -0.55
CA THR A 297 -16.33 19.13 -0.88
C THR A 297 -16.68 20.58 -0.57
N GLU A 298 -15.95 21.19 0.37
CA GLU A 298 -16.05 22.58 0.81
C GLU A 298 -14.67 23.21 0.91
N PRO A 299 -14.54 24.56 1.01
CA PRO A 299 -13.26 25.21 1.23
C PRO A 299 -12.64 24.80 2.56
N MET A 300 -11.32 24.54 2.59
CA MET A 300 -10.60 24.10 3.78
C MET A 300 -9.35 24.94 4.04
N PRO A 301 -9.16 25.46 5.27
CA PRO A 301 -7.92 26.12 5.66
C PRO A 301 -6.79 25.07 5.76
N LEU A 302 -5.69 25.32 5.06
CA LEU A 302 -4.47 24.50 5.10
C LEU A 302 -3.26 25.43 5.20
N GLY A 303 -2.66 25.54 6.38
CA GLY A 303 -1.65 26.53 6.67
C GLY A 303 -2.22 27.95 6.53
N GLU A 304 -1.52 28.81 5.79
CA GLU A 304 -1.92 30.19 5.50
C GLU A 304 -2.95 30.33 4.35
N TRP A 305 -3.33 29.22 3.72
CA TRP A 305 -4.17 29.21 2.53
C TRP A 305 -5.55 28.62 2.80
N VAL A 306 -6.56 29.18 2.14
CA VAL A 306 -7.88 28.55 2.04
C VAL A 306 -7.95 27.82 0.69
N VAL A 307 -7.91 26.51 0.72
CA VAL A 307 -8.01 25.68 -0.49
C VAL A 307 -9.47 25.52 -0.87
N PRO A 308 -9.86 25.85 -2.12
CA PRO A 308 -11.27 25.87 -2.51
C PRO A 308 -11.89 24.49 -2.57
N ALA A 309 -13.21 24.42 -2.49
CA ALA A 309 -13.98 23.23 -2.77
C ALA A 309 -13.60 22.63 -4.14
N ARG A 310 -13.76 21.32 -4.30
CA ARG A 310 -13.40 20.57 -5.50
C ARG A 310 -11.89 20.53 -5.82
N ALA A 311 -11.02 21.05 -4.95
CA ALA A 311 -9.60 20.84 -5.07
C ALA A 311 -9.22 19.39 -4.71
N SER A 312 -8.27 18.82 -5.44
CA SER A 312 -7.58 17.58 -5.02
C SER A 312 -6.38 17.98 -4.17
N VAL A 313 -6.29 17.43 -2.96
CA VAL A 313 -5.22 17.72 -2.01
C VAL A 313 -4.50 16.43 -1.67
N ILE A 314 -3.18 16.46 -1.64
CA ILE A 314 -2.33 15.37 -1.16
C ILE A 314 -1.50 15.82 0.04
N LEU A 315 -1.52 15.01 1.10
CA LEU A 315 -0.55 15.05 2.17
C LEU A 315 0.61 14.15 1.75
N PRO A 316 1.82 14.67 1.51
CA PRO A 316 2.94 13.88 0.99
C PRO A 316 3.64 13.14 2.13
N ILE A 317 3.26 11.89 2.39
CA ILE A 317 3.80 11.08 3.50
C ILE A 317 5.34 11.11 3.57
N PRO A 318 6.10 10.83 2.49
CA PRO A 318 7.56 10.77 2.56
C PRO A 318 8.23 12.12 2.88
N VAL A 319 7.56 13.24 2.61
CA VAL A 319 8.07 14.59 2.95
C VAL A 319 7.87 14.87 4.43
N VAL A 320 6.64 14.69 4.94
CA VAL A 320 6.31 14.92 6.35
C VAL A 320 7.05 13.94 7.27
N HIS A 321 7.20 12.69 6.86
CA HIS A 321 7.97 11.69 7.59
C HIS A 321 9.49 11.95 7.63
N ARG A 322 9.96 12.94 6.87
CA ARG A 322 11.36 13.38 6.85
C ARG A 322 11.52 14.89 7.07
N ASP A 323 10.52 15.51 7.66
CA ASP A 323 10.59 16.94 8.00
C ASP A 323 11.54 17.14 9.19
N PRO A 324 12.64 17.93 9.04
CA PRO A 324 13.59 18.14 10.13
C PRO A 324 12.99 18.93 11.31
N ARG A 325 11.86 19.60 11.13
CA ARG A 325 11.11 20.26 12.21
C ARG A 325 10.48 19.26 13.18
N ILE A 326 10.25 18.00 12.72
CA ILE A 326 9.62 16.93 13.49
C ILE A 326 10.63 15.83 13.84
N TRP A 327 11.52 15.48 12.91
CA TRP A 327 12.40 14.33 13.00
C TRP A 327 13.86 14.75 13.03
N SER A 328 14.55 14.51 14.14
CA SER A 328 16.01 14.67 14.17
C SER A 328 16.66 13.64 13.25
N GLU A 329 17.70 14.04 12.50
CA GLU A 329 18.39 13.19 11.52
C GLU A 329 17.36 12.43 10.64
N PRO A 330 16.57 13.20 9.85
CA PRO A 330 15.33 12.68 9.24
C PRO A 330 15.56 11.65 8.14
N ASP A 331 16.72 11.56 7.56
CA ASP A 331 17.06 10.63 6.49
C ASP A 331 17.80 9.37 7.00
N GLU A 332 18.14 9.29 8.29
CA GLU A 332 18.81 8.15 8.91
C GLU A 332 17.83 7.11 9.46
N PHE A 333 18.23 5.83 9.36
CA PHE A 333 17.50 4.72 9.96
C PHE A 333 17.88 4.58 11.44
N ARG A 334 17.03 5.04 12.33
CA ARG A 334 17.26 5.09 13.79
C ARG A 334 16.03 4.57 14.54
N PRO A 335 15.86 3.24 14.65
CA PRO A 335 14.74 2.66 15.40
C PRO A 335 14.71 3.07 16.88
N GLU A 336 15.84 3.44 17.48
CA GLU A 336 15.97 3.89 18.88
C GLU A 336 15.10 5.10 19.20
N ARG A 337 14.76 5.94 18.20
CA ARG A 337 13.87 7.10 18.41
C ARG A 337 12.48 6.70 18.90
N TRP A 338 12.04 5.51 18.57
CA TRP A 338 10.74 4.97 18.98
C TRP A 338 10.76 4.40 20.39
N LEU A 339 11.94 3.95 20.85
CA LEU A 339 12.14 3.40 22.19
C LEU A 339 12.40 4.49 23.23
N SER A 340 13.07 5.58 22.82
CA SER A 340 13.44 6.69 23.71
C SER A 340 12.32 7.73 23.91
N GLY A 341 11.18 7.60 23.21
CA GLY A 341 10.13 8.61 23.21
C GLY A 341 10.46 9.89 22.40
N ALA A 342 11.57 9.90 21.67
CA ALA A 342 11.95 11.04 20.81
C ALA A 342 11.11 11.14 19.54
N ALA A 343 10.44 10.06 19.12
CA ALA A 343 9.53 10.06 17.99
C ALA A 343 8.17 10.65 18.37
N ASN A 344 7.63 11.54 17.51
CA ASN A 344 6.26 12.02 17.67
C ASN A 344 5.29 11.15 16.85
N PRO A 345 4.52 10.24 17.49
CA PRO A 345 3.63 9.33 16.77
C PRO A 345 2.48 10.04 16.03
N ALA A 346 2.12 11.27 16.39
CA ALA A 346 1.09 12.04 15.70
C ALA A 346 1.46 12.36 14.26
N HIS A 347 2.76 12.46 13.96
CA HIS A 347 3.27 12.71 12.61
C HIS A 347 3.74 11.44 11.87
N HIS A 348 3.38 10.25 12.38
CA HIS A 348 3.68 8.97 11.75
C HIS A 348 2.38 8.29 11.28
N PHE A 349 2.06 8.39 10.01
CA PHE A 349 0.81 7.92 9.43
C PHE A 349 0.99 7.09 8.15
N PRO A 350 1.86 6.07 8.14
CA PRO A 350 2.10 5.25 6.95
C PRO A 350 0.86 4.47 6.49
N PHE A 351 -0.05 4.21 7.42
CA PHE A 351 -1.34 3.55 7.18
C PHE A 351 -2.51 4.56 7.07
N GLY A 352 -2.21 5.86 6.92
CA GLY A 352 -3.21 6.90 7.02
C GLY A 352 -3.77 7.03 8.45
N GLY A 353 -5.01 7.49 8.58
CA GLY A 353 -5.59 7.67 9.92
C GLY A 353 -7.10 7.87 9.95
N ARG A 354 -7.63 7.96 11.18
CA ARG A 354 -9.05 8.17 11.48
C ARG A 354 -9.95 7.15 10.76
N ALA A 355 -11.10 7.59 10.28
CA ALA A 355 -12.07 6.74 9.58
C ALA A 355 -11.51 6.08 8.30
N ARG A 356 -10.39 6.58 7.78
CA ARG A 356 -9.73 6.09 6.56
C ARG A 356 -8.43 5.34 6.81
N ARG A 357 -8.13 4.99 8.07
CA ARG A 357 -7.00 4.13 8.42
C ARG A 357 -7.05 2.82 7.63
N CYS A 358 -5.89 2.34 7.19
CA CYS A 358 -5.78 1.12 6.39
C CYS A 358 -6.42 -0.07 7.11
N VAL A 359 -7.37 -0.74 6.45
CA VAL A 359 -8.01 -1.94 6.99
C VAL A 359 -7.04 -3.13 7.03
N GLY A 360 -6.06 -3.15 6.11
CA GLY A 360 -5.05 -4.22 6.00
C GLY A 360 -3.83 -4.04 6.91
N GLU A 361 -3.81 -3.05 7.81
CA GLU A 361 -2.67 -2.85 8.72
C GLU A 361 -2.37 -4.08 9.59
N PRO A 362 -3.35 -4.74 10.22
CA PRO A 362 -3.07 -5.95 11.00
C PRO A 362 -2.46 -7.08 10.15
N LEU A 363 -2.90 -7.23 8.90
CA LEU A 363 -2.29 -8.19 7.97
C LEU A 363 -0.83 -7.84 7.67
N ALA A 364 -0.54 -6.58 7.31
CA ALA A 364 0.81 -6.14 7.01
C ALA A 364 1.76 -6.38 8.20
N MET A 365 1.30 -6.10 9.41
CA MET A 365 2.08 -6.36 10.63
C MET A 365 2.29 -7.86 10.87
N ALA A 366 1.27 -8.70 10.68
CA ALA A 366 1.39 -10.15 10.78
C ALA A 366 2.35 -10.73 9.72
N GLU A 367 2.27 -10.25 8.48
CA GLU A 367 3.19 -10.63 7.40
C GLU A 367 4.65 -10.26 7.74
N ILE A 368 4.90 -9.03 8.19
CA ILE A 368 6.25 -8.59 8.56
C ILE A 368 6.81 -9.46 9.68
N ARG A 369 6.05 -9.61 10.77
CA ARG A 369 6.47 -10.33 11.97
C ARG A 369 6.62 -11.85 11.77
N THR A 370 6.03 -12.38 10.71
CA THR A 370 6.09 -13.81 10.38
C THR A 370 7.08 -14.11 9.26
N VAL A 371 6.98 -13.38 8.14
CA VAL A 371 7.74 -13.69 6.92
C VAL A 371 9.19 -13.22 7.02
N VAL A 372 9.43 -12.04 7.63
CA VAL A 372 10.81 -11.51 7.79
C VAL A 372 11.70 -12.47 8.59
N PRO A 373 11.28 -12.97 9.79
CA PRO A 373 12.06 -13.97 10.51
C PRO A 373 12.33 -15.24 9.71
N VAL A 374 11.34 -15.78 8.99
CA VAL A 374 11.52 -16.98 8.15
C VAL A 374 12.60 -16.75 7.09
N ILE A 375 12.63 -15.59 6.46
CA ILE A 375 13.65 -15.25 5.47
C ILE A 375 15.03 -15.14 6.12
N LEU A 376 15.15 -14.40 7.23
CA LEU A 376 16.43 -14.14 7.89
C LEU A 376 17.00 -15.37 8.62
N GLN A 377 16.17 -16.34 9.00
CA GLN A 377 16.60 -17.63 9.54
C GLN A 377 17.25 -18.52 8.47
N GLN A 378 16.84 -18.42 7.22
CA GLN A 378 17.32 -19.26 6.13
C GLN A 378 18.38 -18.59 5.26
N LEU A 379 18.41 -17.26 5.22
CA LEU A 379 19.20 -16.49 4.28
C LEU A 379 19.88 -15.30 4.95
N ARG A 380 21.18 -15.19 4.76
CA ARG A 380 21.90 -13.95 4.96
C ARG A 380 21.79 -13.11 3.68
N LEU A 381 21.07 -11.99 3.75
CA LEU A 381 20.92 -11.05 2.63
C LEU A 381 22.07 -10.04 2.65
N THR A 382 22.67 -9.81 1.48
CA THR A 382 23.72 -8.80 1.31
C THR A 382 23.32 -7.88 0.16
N PRO A 383 23.01 -6.61 0.43
CA PRO A 383 22.74 -5.62 -0.62
C PRO A 383 23.96 -5.43 -1.54
N LEU A 384 23.72 -5.26 -2.83
CA LEU A 384 24.84 -5.09 -3.80
C LEU A 384 25.43 -3.68 -3.80
N TRP A 385 24.77 -2.72 -3.18
CA TRP A 385 25.26 -1.34 -3.08
C TRP A 385 25.34 -0.88 -1.63
N PRO A 386 26.34 -0.06 -1.27
CA PRO A 386 26.50 0.47 0.08
C PRO A 386 25.29 1.30 0.54
N GLU A 387 24.80 2.20 -0.32
CA GLU A 387 23.66 3.04 0.01
C GLU A 387 22.33 2.38 -0.34
N PRO A 388 21.24 2.71 0.40
CA PRO A 388 19.89 2.30 0.04
C PRO A 388 19.50 2.79 -1.36
N GLU A 389 18.68 2.00 -2.06
CA GLU A 389 18.14 2.45 -3.33
C GLU A 389 17.20 3.63 -3.12
N ARG A 390 17.15 4.52 -4.11
CA ARG A 390 16.15 5.59 -4.11
C ARG A 390 14.74 5.04 -4.34
N MET A 391 13.75 5.71 -3.79
CA MET A 391 12.34 5.48 -4.11
C MET A 391 11.99 6.11 -5.45
N VAL A 392 11.18 5.41 -6.24
CA VAL A 392 10.56 5.92 -7.48
C VAL A 392 9.07 5.63 -7.46
N VAL A 393 8.29 6.43 -8.19
CA VAL A 393 6.85 6.19 -8.33
C VAL A 393 6.60 5.13 -9.39
N ARG A 394 5.84 4.09 -9.01
CA ARG A 394 5.28 3.11 -9.94
C ARG A 394 3.78 3.01 -9.71
N GLY A 395 3.00 3.47 -10.67
CA GLY A 395 1.56 3.65 -10.45
C GLY A 395 1.29 4.70 -9.37
N THR A 396 0.79 4.26 -8.21
CA THR A 396 0.50 5.12 -7.04
C THR A 396 1.35 4.82 -5.83
N VAL A 397 2.29 3.88 -5.94
CA VAL A 397 3.16 3.44 -4.85
C VAL A 397 4.61 3.86 -5.07
N LEU A 398 5.34 3.93 -3.97
CA LEU A 398 6.77 4.22 -3.92
C LEU A 398 7.53 2.89 -3.81
N VAL A 399 8.31 2.57 -4.83
CA VAL A 399 9.07 1.31 -4.89
C VAL A 399 10.58 1.58 -4.95
N PRO A 400 11.41 0.62 -4.52
CA PRO A 400 12.85 0.70 -4.77
C PRO A 400 13.13 0.67 -6.28
N HIS A 401 14.00 1.55 -6.75
CA HIS A 401 14.27 1.78 -8.18
C HIS A 401 14.66 0.51 -8.96
N ARG A 402 15.53 -0.33 -8.38
CA ARG A 402 16.04 -1.58 -8.97
C ARG A 402 15.41 -2.82 -8.37
N SER A 403 14.36 -2.68 -7.55
CA SER A 403 13.67 -3.75 -6.82
C SER A 403 14.58 -4.46 -5.79
N LEU A 404 15.55 -3.76 -5.23
CA LEU A 404 16.56 -4.20 -4.28
C LEU A 404 17.23 -5.52 -4.72
N LEU A 405 18.35 -5.38 -5.43
CA LEU A 405 19.22 -6.49 -5.79
C LEU A 405 20.03 -6.92 -4.56
N VAL A 406 19.95 -8.19 -4.22
CA VAL A 406 20.67 -8.78 -3.11
C VAL A 406 21.40 -10.05 -3.56
N SER A 407 22.50 -10.38 -2.93
CA SER A 407 23.06 -11.71 -2.93
C SER A 407 22.70 -12.44 -1.65
N THR A 408 22.79 -13.78 -1.65
CA THR A 408 22.43 -14.60 -0.49
C THR A 408 23.48 -15.68 -0.25
N THR A 409 23.72 -15.94 1.03
CA THR A 409 24.39 -17.14 1.52
C THR A 409 23.48 -17.87 2.50
N TYR A 410 23.76 -19.12 2.81
CA TYR A 410 23.10 -19.80 3.92
C TYR A 410 23.48 -19.15 5.25
N VAL A 411 22.56 -19.19 6.20
CA VAL A 411 22.82 -18.81 7.60
C VAL A 411 23.56 -19.94 8.29
#